data_73011a481fe3386569a35b77ffb2565b
#
_entry.id   73011a481fe3386569a35b77ffb2565b
#
_cell.length_a   1.000
_cell.length_b   1.000
_cell.length_c   1.000
_cell.angle_alpha   90.00
_cell.angle_beta   90.00
_cell.angle_gamma   90.00
#
_symmetry.space_group_name_H-M   'P 1'
#
loop_
_entity.id
_entity.type
_entity.pdbx_description
1 polymer ?
#
loop_
_entity_poly.entity_id
_entity_poly.type
_entity_poly.pdbx_seq_one_letter_code
_entity_poly.pdbx_strand_id
1 'polypeptide(L)'
;MGRLFGTDGVRGIANTELTCELAMKIGRAAAMVLTDGNRRHPRFVLGKDTRLSSDMLEGALVAGLCSVGAEVVLLGVISTPAVAYLVGKYKADAGIMISASHNPYEFNGIKIFSGDGYKLPDALEDQIEAMVLSDVQSPTLASGSAVGKVISAETAVKDYVEHLKSTVPYSLEGMKVAVDCSNGSASATAEKLFTELGAECHILNDQPDGVNVNEDCGSTHMESLMEYVKKHGLDVGVAFDGDADRCLAVDNEGKLVDGDYIMAICALDMKERGKLARNAVVGTIMTNMGFQKFCEEHNMRFAATKVGDRYVLEEMLLEEYNFGGEQSGHIIFRDFATTGDGQLTAIQLLCLLRRRQAKLSSLSTLMERYPQIMINVKVSAEGKLAFYTDHTIKAEIEKAKTELGTEGRIIVRVSGTEPLIRIMAEGKDLEQINRVGTKVADIIRERLMKK
;
A
#
# COMPACT_ATOMS: atom_id res chain seq x y z
N MET A 1 -16.77 -20.59 -5.50
CA MET A 1 -17.03 -19.32 -4.83
C MET A 1 -15.79 -18.47 -4.96
N GLY A 2 -15.90 -17.16 -5.14
CA GLY A 2 -14.74 -16.28 -5.13
C GLY A 2 -14.13 -16.25 -3.73
N ARG A 3 -12.83 -16.14 -3.64
CA ARG A 3 -12.11 -16.01 -2.37
C ARG A 3 -12.53 -14.67 -1.69
N LEU A 4 -12.85 -14.70 -0.39
CA LEU A 4 -13.27 -13.53 0.38
C LEU A 4 -12.09 -12.55 0.58
N PHE A 5 -10.92 -13.11 0.99
CA PHE A 5 -9.69 -12.34 1.13
C PHE A 5 -8.99 -12.17 -0.22
N GLY A 6 -8.70 -10.91 -0.58
CA GLY A 6 -7.83 -10.54 -1.69
C GLY A 6 -6.37 -10.46 -1.26
N THR A 7 -5.53 -9.81 -2.08
CA THR A 7 -4.11 -9.56 -1.74
C THR A 7 -3.92 -8.56 -0.59
N ASP A 8 -4.96 -7.79 -0.27
CA ASP A 8 -4.92 -6.72 0.75
C ASP A 8 -6.20 -6.71 1.59
N GLY A 9 -6.52 -7.86 2.19
CA GLY A 9 -7.69 -8.06 3.04
C GLY A 9 -9.01 -8.25 2.27
N VAL A 10 -10.12 -8.09 2.97
CA VAL A 10 -11.47 -8.15 2.41
C VAL A 10 -11.87 -6.74 1.95
N ARG A 11 -12.28 -6.58 0.71
CA ARG A 11 -12.75 -5.29 0.15
C ARG A 11 -14.08 -5.44 -0.57
N GLY A 12 -14.87 -4.39 -0.56
CA GLY A 12 -16.12 -4.32 -1.30
C GLY A 12 -16.84 -2.98 -1.13
N ILE A 13 -17.92 -2.79 -1.89
CA ILE A 13 -18.83 -1.66 -1.70
C ILE A 13 -19.48 -1.81 -0.33
N ALA A 14 -19.30 -0.78 0.52
CA ALA A 14 -19.78 -0.80 1.89
C ALA A 14 -21.31 -0.96 1.95
N ASN A 15 -21.79 -1.78 2.89
CA ASN A 15 -23.20 -2.11 3.11
C ASN A 15 -23.93 -2.75 1.90
N THR A 16 -23.19 -3.15 0.88
CA THR A 16 -23.70 -3.91 -0.28
C THR A 16 -22.97 -5.24 -0.41
N GLU A 17 -21.65 -5.19 -0.51
CA GLU A 17 -20.76 -6.37 -0.58
C GLU A 17 -20.09 -6.62 0.77
N LEU A 18 -19.59 -5.56 1.41
CA LEU A 18 -19.02 -5.58 2.75
C LEU A 18 -20.07 -5.07 3.75
N THR A 19 -20.92 -5.99 4.23
CA THR A 19 -22.02 -5.69 5.15
C THR A 19 -21.60 -5.75 6.62
N CYS A 20 -22.45 -5.21 7.51
CA CYS A 20 -22.25 -5.33 8.97
C CYS A 20 -22.20 -6.78 9.44
N GLU A 21 -23.07 -7.64 8.88
CA GLU A 21 -23.11 -9.06 9.21
C GLU A 21 -21.82 -9.77 8.84
N LEU A 22 -21.28 -9.44 7.66
CA LEU A 22 -20.01 -9.97 7.20
C LEU A 22 -18.86 -9.50 8.10
N ALA A 23 -18.79 -8.20 8.40
CA ALA A 23 -17.77 -7.63 9.28
C ALA A 23 -17.82 -8.26 10.70
N MET A 24 -19.02 -8.44 11.27
CA MET A 24 -19.20 -9.10 12.56
C MET A 24 -18.71 -10.56 12.52
N LYS A 25 -19.01 -11.31 11.45
CA LYS A 25 -18.51 -12.68 11.27
C LYS A 25 -16.99 -12.72 11.15
N ILE A 26 -16.39 -11.79 10.39
CA ILE A 26 -14.93 -11.67 10.26
C ILE A 26 -14.30 -11.41 11.63
N GLY A 27 -14.83 -10.47 12.42
CA GLY A 27 -14.33 -10.18 13.76
C GLY A 27 -14.34 -11.41 14.68
N ARG A 28 -15.45 -12.17 14.68
CA ARG A 28 -15.53 -13.44 15.44
C ARG A 28 -14.51 -14.45 14.99
N ALA A 29 -14.46 -14.70 13.68
CA ALA A 29 -13.56 -15.71 13.10
C ALA A 29 -12.07 -15.33 13.37
N ALA A 30 -11.71 -14.06 13.20
CA ALA A 30 -10.37 -13.59 13.50
C ALA A 30 -9.99 -13.82 14.97
N ALA A 31 -10.86 -13.49 15.92
CA ALA A 31 -10.59 -13.72 17.34
C ALA A 31 -10.39 -15.21 17.66
N MET A 32 -11.15 -16.08 17.03
CA MET A 32 -11.06 -17.52 17.26
C MET A 32 -9.83 -18.14 16.64
N VAL A 33 -9.52 -17.79 15.40
CA VAL A 33 -8.39 -18.36 14.64
C VAL A 33 -7.05 -17.88 15.19
N LEU A 34 -6.92 -16.56 15.47
CA LEU A 34 -5.64 -15.97 15.85
C LEU A 34 -5.24 -16.21 17.31
N THR A 35 -6.14 -16.75 18.12
CA THR A 35 -5.88 -17.02 19.53
C THR A 35 -6.05 -18.49 19.93
N ASP A 36 -6.20 -19.40 18.95
CA ASP A 36 -6.45 -20.83 19.15
C ASP A 36 -7.61 -21.13 20.12
N GLY A 37 -8.51 -20.17 20.33
CA GLY A 37 -9.62 -20.29 21.30
C GLY A 37 -9.19 -20.43 22.76
N ASN A 38 -7.91 -20.38 23.07
CA ASN A 38 -7.35 -20.72 24.39
C ASN A 38 -7.14 -19.52 25.30
N ARG A 39 -7.08 -18.29 24.77
CA ARG A 39 -6.96 -17.07 25.60
C ARG A 39 -8.32 -16.61 26.07
N ARG A 40 -8.42 -16.35 27.37
CA ARG A 40 -9.65 -15.96 28.02
C ARG A 40 -10.17 -14.58 27.59
N HIS A 41 -9.28 -13.67 27.16
CA HIS A 41 -9.60 -12.33 26.65
C HIS A 41 -8.50 -11.90 25.66
N PRO A 42 -8.54 -12.35 24.40
CA PRO A 42 -7.57 -11.90 23.41
C PRO A 42 -7.76 -10.40 23.15
N ARG A 43 -6.67 -9.68 22.97
CA ARG A 43 -6.66 -8.23 22.75
C ARG A 43 -6.49 -7.92 21.28
N PHE A 44 -7.38 -7.09 20.75
CA PHE A 44 -7.31 -6.58 19.38
C PHE A 44 -7.20 -5.06 19.39
N VAL A 45 -6.30 -4.50 18.60
CA VAL A 45 -6.32 -3.07 18.26
C VAL A 45 -7.13 -2.88 16.98
N LEU A 46 -7.90 -1.81 16.89
CA LEU A 46 -8.76 -1.53 15.74
C LEU A 46 -8.65 -0.06 15.38
N GLY A 47 -8.15 0.20 14.16
CA GLY A 47 -8.06 1.52 13.55
C GLY A 47 -8.91 1.62 12.30
N LYS A 48 -9.16 2.84 11.86
CA LYS A 48 -9.98 3.11 10.68
C LYS A 48 -9.49 4.36 9.92
N ASP A 49 -9.84 4.42 8.65
CA ASP A 49 -9.72 5.64 7.86
C ASP A 49 -10.97 6.53 8.05
N THR A 50 -11.04 7.59 7.28
CA THR A 50 -12.05 8.66 7.40
C THR A 50 -13.35 8.38 6.66
N ARG A 51 -13.52 7.24 6.00
CA ARG A 51 -14.74 6.91 5.24
C ARG A 51 -15.96 6.88 6.13
N LEU A 52 -17.09 7.40 5.62
CA LEU A 52 -18.37 7.41 6.34
C LEU A 52 -18.78 6.02 6.83
N SER A 53 -18.52 4.98 6.04
CA SER A 53 -18.84 3.59 6.39
C SER A 53 -17.91 2.98 7.45
N SER A 54 -16.80 3.64 7.79
CA SER A 54 -15.83 3.08 8.74
C SER A 54 -16.39 2.94 10.14
N ASP A 55 -17.21 3.89 10.61
CA ASP A 55 -17.86 3.82 11.93
C ASP A 55 -18.84 2.65 12.03
N MET A 56 -19.62 2.43 10.96
CA MET A 56 -20.57 1.32 10.88
C MET A 56 -19.86 -0.03 10.96
N LEU A 57 -18.77 -0.20 10.17
CA LEU A 57 -17.98 -1.41 10.15
C LEU A 57 -17.21 -1.63 11.45
N GLU A 58 -16.70 -0.57 12.07
CA GLU A 58 -16.08 -0.61 13.40
C GLU A 58 -17.04 -1.19 14.43
N GLY A 59 -18.28 -0.63 14.50
CA GLY A 59 -19.31 -1.14 15.41
C GLY A 59 -19.60 -2.63 15.21
N ALA A 60 -19.67 -3.07 13.97
CA ALA A 60 -19.93 -4.47 13.63
C ALA A 60 -18.77 -5.40 14.03
N LEU A 61 -17.52 -5.01 13.73
CA LEU A 61 -16.31 -5.74 14.14
C LEU A 61 -16.21 -5.83 15.66
N VAL A 62 -16.43 -4.71 16.36
CA VAL A 62 -16.43 -4.65 17.84
C VAL A 62 -17.44 -5.62 18.42
N ALA A 63 -18.68 -5.61 17.90
CA ALA A 63 -19.72 -6.54 18.35
C ALA A 63 -19.30 -8.00 18.12
N GLY A 64 -18.73 -8.29 16.96
CA GLY A 64 -18.18 -9.62 16.63
C GLY A 64 -17.10 -10.08 17.60
N LEU A 65 -16.06 -9.28 17.78
CA LEU A 65 -14.92 -9.54 18.67
C LEU A 65 -15.36 -9.72 20.14
N CYS A 66 -16.13 -8.76 20.66
CA CYS A 66 -16.61 -8.82 22.06
C CYS A 66 -17.54 -10.01 22.32
N SER A 67 -18.32 -10.45 21.30
CA SER A 67 -19.23 -11.60 21.45
C SER A 67 -18.52 -12.93 21.73
N VAL A 68 -17.23 -13.02 21.44
CA VAL A 68 -16.38 -14.19 21.71
C VAL A 68 -15.32 -13.92 22.80
N GLY A 69 -15.46 -12.79 23.51
CA GLY A 69 -14.67 -12.47 24.70
C GLY A 69 -13.41 -11.64 24.44
N ALA A 70 -13.19 -11.12 23.24
CA ALA A 70 -12.02 -10.30 22.95
C ALA A 70 -12.12 -8.90 23.58
N GLU A 71 -11.00 -8.40 24.10
CA GLU A 71 -10.82 -6.99 24.45
C GLU A 71 -10.46 -6.20 23.18
N VAL A 72 -11.19 -5.14 22.88
CA VAL A 72 -10.98 -4.30 21.70
C VAL A 72 -10.46 -2.94 22.12
N VAL A 73 -9.28 -2.55 21.63
CA VAL A 73 -8.67 -1.24 21.85
C VAL A 73 -8.89 -0.40 20.58
N LEU A 74 -9.78 0.58 20.67
CA LEU A 74 -10.08 1.51 19.57
C LEU A 74 -8.97 2.54 19.45
N LEU A 75 -8.36 2.60 18.27
CA LEU A 75 -7.30 3.57 17.94
C LEU A 75 -7.87 4.87 17.33
N GLY A 76 -9.14 4.85 16.90
CA GLY A 76 -9.76 5.95 16.16
C GLY A 76 -9.27 6.03 14.71
N VAL A 77 -9.35 7.22 14.13
CA VAL A 77 -8.81 7.48 12.78
C VAL A 77 -7.29 7.49 12.86
N ILE A 78 -6.69 6.53 12.15
CA ILE A 78 -5.23 6.36 12.14
C ILE A 78 -4.80 5.57 10.89
N SER A 79 -3.53 5.69 10.47
CA SER A 79 -3.02 5.02 9.28
C SER A 79 -2.87 3.49 9.43
N THR A 80 -2.88 2.78 8.31
CA THR A 80 -2.61 1.33 8.27
C THR A 80 -1.28 0.96 8.95
N PRO A 81 -0.13 1.62 8.65
CA PRO A 81 1.12 1.30 9.33
C PRO A 81 1.09 1.61 10.83
N ALA A 82 0.32 2.60 11.26
CA ALA A 82 0.15 2.86 12.69
C ALA A 82 -0.55 1.70 13.40
N VAL A 83 -1.57 1.09 12.80
CA VAL A 83 -2.20 -0.12 13.34
C VAL A 83 -1.16 -1.23 13.47
N ALA A 84 -0.39 -1.50 12.41
CA ALA A 84 0.66 -2.51 12.40
C ALA A 84 1.69 -2.30 13.53
N TYR A 85 2.15 -1.07 13.75
CA TYR A 85 3.07 -0.72 14.82
C TYR A 85 2.44 -0.87 16.22
N LEU A 86 1.22 -0.37 16.39
CA LEU A 86 0.54 -0.32 17.70
C LEU A 86 0.09 -1.70 18.18
N VAL A 87 -0.06 -2.70 17.31
CA VAL A 87 -0.24 -4.10 17.73
C VAL A 87 0.86 -4.50 18.71
N GLY A 88 2.11 -4.36 18.31
CA GLY A 88 3.26 -4.69 19.16
C GLY A 88 3.37 -3.76 20.38
N LYS A 89 3.19 -2.46 20.19
CA LYS A 89 3.26 -1.45 21.25
C LYS A 89 2.27 -1.72 22.39
N TYR A 90 1.03 -2.10 22.05
CA TYR A 90 -0.03 -2.38 23.03
C TYR A 90 -0.13 -3.86 23.41
N LYS A 91 0.81 -4.68 22.92
CA LYS A 91 0.86 -6.13 23.20
C LYS A 91 -0.48 -6.80 22.86
N ALA A 92 -1.05 -6.42 21.72
CA ALA A 92 -2.27 -7.03 21.20
C ALA A 92 -1.95 -8.35 20.48
N ASP A 93 -2.91 -9.25 20.44
CA ASP A 93 -2.81 -10.53 19.72
C ASP A 93 -2.98 -10.34 18.22
N ALA A 94 -3.71 -9.29 17.83
CA ALA A 94 -3.88 -8.91 16.42
C ALA A 94 -4.30 -7.43 16.28
N GLY A 95 -4.19 -6.91 15.06
CA GLY A 95 -4.68 -5.60 14.66
C GLY A 95 -5.66 -5.68 13.51
N ILE A 96 -6.63 -4.79 13.49
CA ILE A 96 -7.58 -4.66 12.39
C ILE A 96 -7.56 -3.23 11.91
N MET A 97 -7.43 -3.04 10.59
CA MET A 97 -7.59 -1.75 9.93
C MET A 97 -8.82 -1.76 9.02
N ILE A 98 -9.66 -0.75 9.16
CA ILE A 98 -10.83 -0.53 8.30
C ILE A 98 -10.48 0.54 7.29
N SER A 99 -10.22 0.13 6.05
CA SER A 99 -9.93 1.01 4.92
C SER A 99 -9.93 0.26 3.60
N ALA A 100 -10.22 0.97 2.52
CA ALA A 100 -10.02 0.52 1.15
C ALA A 100 -8.88 1.28 0.44
N SER A 101 -7.92 1.86 1.19
CA SER A 101 -6.73 2.55 0.67
C SER A 101 -7.11 3.66 -0.34
N HIS A 102 -6.70 3.54 -1.59
CA HIS A 102 -6.91 4.54 -2.64
C HIS A 102 -8.27 4.46 -3.37
N ASN A 103 -9.13 3.50 -3.00
CA ASN A 103 -10.45 3.39 -3.63
C ASN A 103 -11.34 4.59 -3.26
N PRO A 104 -12.36 4.93 -4.09
CA PRO A 104 -13.41 5.90 -3.73
C PRO A 104 -14.13 5.56 -2.43
N TYR A 105 -14.81 6.54 -1.83
CA TYR A 105 -15.39 6.44 -0.47
C TYR A 105 -16.47 5.36 -0.33
N GLU A 106 -17.13 4.98 -1.42
CA GLU A 106 -18.17 3.93 -1.42
C GLU A 106 -17.61 2.55 -1.08
N PHE A 107 -16.32 2.34 -1.37
CA PHE A 107 -15.63 1.11 -1.00
C PHE A 107 -15.11 1.20 0.42
N ASN A 108 -15.04 0.05 1.09
CA ASN A 108 -14.29 -0.09 2.32
C ASN A 108 -13.62 -1.47 2.36
N GLY A 109 -12.80 -1.72 3.38
CA GLY A 109 -12.08 -2.97 3.52
C GLY A 109 -11.74 -3.28 4.98
N ILE A 110 -11.37 -4.52 5.21
CA ILE A 110 -10.90 -5.02 6.50
C ILE A 110 -9.57 -5.72 6.27
N LYS A 111 -8.49 -5.14 6.83
CA LYS A 111 -7.14 -5.71 6.82
C LYS A 111 -6.83 -6.23 8.22
N ILE A 112 -6.21 -7.40 8.32
CA ILE A 112 -5.88 -8.02 9.61
C ILE A 112 -4.36 -8.19 9.71
N PHE A 113 -3.82 -7.82 10.87
CA PHE A 113 -2.41 -7.96 11.23
C PHE A 113 -2.24 -8.94 12.38
N SER A 114 -1.18 -9.75 12.33
CA SER A 114 -0.77 -10.63 13.43
C SER A 114 -0.27 -9.82 14.64
N GLY A 115 -0.07 -10.49 15.76
CA GLY A 115 0.52 -9.88 16.96
C GLY A 115 1.91 -9.26 16.76
N ASP A 116 2.62 -9.65 15.71
CA ASP A 116 3.91 -9.10 15.31
C ASP A 116 3.79 -7.92 14.32
N GLY A 117 2.58 -7.49 14.00
CA GLY A 117 2.30 -6.37 13.10
C GLY A 117 2.47 -6.67 11.60
N TYR A 118 2.60 -7.92 11.21
CA TYR A 118 2.61 -8.34 9.80
C TYR A 118 1.22 -8.68 9.31
N LYS A 119 0.95 -8.50 8.00
CA LYS A 119 -0.26 -9.04 7.36
C LYS A 119 -0.33 -10.54 7.55
N LEU A 120 -1.56 -11.08 7.66
CA LEU A 120 -1.74 -12.51 7.88
C LEU A 120 -1.22 -13.34 6.69
N PRO A 121 -0.60 -14.51 6.95
CA PRO A 121 -0.33 -15.50 5.92
C PRO A 121 -1.64 -16.04 5.32
N ASP A 122 -1.60 -16.42 4.03
CA ASP A 122 -2.76 -17.02 3.32
C ASP A 122 -3.43 -18.13 4.11
N ALA A 123 -2.67 -18.99 4.78
CA ALA A 123 -3.22 -20.11 5.55
C ALA A 123 -4.12 -19.67 6.72
N LEU A 124 -3.83 -18.53 7.36
CA LEU A 124 -4.68 -17.98 8.42
C LEU A 124 -5.90 -17.25 7.84
N GLU A 125 -5.73 -16.52 6.74
CA GLU A 125 -6.85 -15.91 6.01
C GLU A 125 -7.83 -16.98 5.51
N ASP A 126 -7.35 -18.09 4.94
CA ASP A 126 -8.17 -19.22 4.50
C ASP A 126 -8.95 -19.87 5.67
N GLN A 127 -8.35 -19.97 6.86
CA GLN A 127 -9.05 -20.45 8.05
C GLN A 127 -10.16 -19.50 8.50
N ILE A 128 -9.88 -18.19 8.51
CA ILE A 128 -10.88 -17.16 8.82
C ILE A 128 -12.02 -17.21 7.79
N GLU A 129 -11.69 -17.26 6.50
CA GLU A 129 -12.66 -17.36 5.41
C GLU A 129 -13.53 -18.61 5.54
N ALA A 130 -12.94 -19.77 5.77
CA ALA A 130 -13.67 -21.01 5.96
C ALA A 130 -14.67 -20.91 7.12
N MET A 131 -14.28 -20.27 8.23
CA MET A 131 -15.17 -20.05 9.37
C MET A 131 -16.29 -19.06 9.06
N VAL A 132 -16.00 -17.97 8.33
CA VAL A 132 -16.99 -16.97 7.92
C VAL A 132 -18.03 -17.54 6.98
N LEU A 133 -17.61 -18.40 6.03
CA LEU A 133 -18.46 -18.99 4.99
C LEU A 133 -19.16 -20.27 5.44
N SER A 134 -18.74 -20.88 6.56
CA SER A 134 -19.38 -22.10 7.06
C SER A 134 -20.69 -21.78 7.77
N ASP A 135 -21.78 -22.43 7.34
CA ASP A 135 -23.07 -22.45 8.09
C ASP A 135 -23.07 -23.44 9.27
N VAL A 136 -21.95 -24.14 9.51
CA VAL A 136 -21.95 -25.41 10.23
C VAL A 136 -21.78 -25.29 11.75
N GLN A 137 -21.25 -24.21 12.30
CA GLN A 137 -21.22 -24.02 13.76
C GLN A 137 -21.25 -22.54 14.13
N SER A 138 -22.33 -22.11 14.76
CA SER A 138 -22.29 -20.85 15.51
C SER A 138 -21.21 -20.99 16.61
N PRO A 139 -20.24 -20.08 16.68
CA PRO A 139 -19.22 -20.15 17.74
C PRO A 139 -19.88 -20.08 19.11
N THR A 140 -19.27 -20.72 20.11
CA THR A 140 -19.71 -20.55 21.49
C THR A 140 -19.53 -19.10 21.90
N LEU A 141 -20.65 -18.40 22.12
CA LEU A 141 -20.64 -17.00 22.49
C LEU A 141 -20.28 -16.86 23.98
N ALA A 142 -19.51 -15.83 24.28
CA ALA A 142 -19.17 -15.45 25.64
C ALA A 142 -20.40 -14.94 26.38
N SER A 143 -20.50 -15.22 27.67
CA SER A 143 -21.61 -14.77 28.53
C SER A 143 -21.13 -14.23 29.85
N GLY A 144 -21.93 -13.39 30.50
CA GLY A 144 -21.61 -12.81 31.80
C GLY A 144 -20.26 -12.05 31.76
N SER A 145 -19.38 -12.36 32.70
CA SER A 145 -18.07 -11.72 32.82
C SER A 145 -17.06 -12.13 31.74
N ALA A 146 -17.41 -13.11 30.87
CA ALA A 146 -16.56 -13.53 29.76
C ALA A 146 -16.79 -12.70 28.48
N VAL A 147 -17.83 -11.89 28.42
CA VAL A 147 -18.04 -10.94 27.30
C VAL A 147 -16.88 -9.98 27.22
N GLY A 148 -16.39 -9.72 26.00
CA GLY A 148 -15.29 -8.79 25.75
C GLY A 148 -15.64 -7.34 26.12
N LYS A 149 -14.64 -6.50 26.23
CA LYS A 149 -14.81 -5.07 26.56
C LYS A 149 -14.12 -4.20 25.52
N VAL A 150 -14.54 -2.94 25.47
CA VAL A 150 -13.97 -1.92 24.58
C VAL A 150 -13.20 -0.89 25.42
N ILE A 151 -12.04 -0.49 24.93
CA ILE A 151 -11.16 0.52 25.52
C ILE A 151 -10.77 1.50 24.42
N SER A 152 -10.76 2.81 24.68
CA SER A 152 -10.23 3.81 23.75
C SER A 152 -8.76 4.07 24.06
N ALA A 153 -7.92 4.08 23.02
CA ALA A 153 -6.50 4.40 23.12
C ALA A 153 -6.28 5.89 22.81
N GLU A 154 -6.48 6.75 23.80
CA GLU A 154 -6.35 8.21 23.63
C GLU A 154 -4.93 8.65 23.21
N THR A 155 -3.91 7.82 23.40
CA THR A 155 -2.52 8.14 23.05
C THR A 155 -2.08 7.55 21.71
N ALA A 156 -2.92 6.84 20.99
CA ALA A 156 -2.53 6.10 19.76
C ALA A 156 -1.81 6.99 18.74
N VAL A 157 -2.36 8.15 18.41
CA VAL A 157 -1.74 9.14 17.49
C VAL A 157 -0.39 9.60 18.02
N LYS A 158 -0.31 9.95 19.30
CA LYS A 158 0.95 10.37 19.92
C LYS A 158 2.00 9.26 19.88
N ASP A 159 1.63 8.05 20.25
CA ASP A 159 2.55 6.90 20.30
C ASP A 159 3.13 6.57 18.92
N TYR A 160 2.32 6.70 17.87
CA TYR A 160 2.77 6.49 16.49
C TYR A 160 3.67 7.64 16.01
N VAL A 161 3.29 8.90 16.23
CA VAL A 161 4.11 10.07 15.89
C VAL A 161 5.48 10.02 16.57
N GLU A 162 5.53 9.67 17.85
CA GLU A 162 6.80 9.50 18.58
C GLU A 162 7.65 8.36 17.98
N HIS A 163 7.02 7.27 17.55
CA HIS A 163 7.74 6.22 16.83
C HIS A 163 8.37 6.75 15.55
N LEU A 164 7.59 7.41 14.68
CA LEU A 164 8.10 7.98 13.44
C LEU A 164 9.26 8.94 13.68
N LYS A 165 9.12 9.86 14.61
CA LYS A 165 10.19 10.81 14.99
C LYS A 165 11.46 10.10 15.45
N SER A 166 11.34 8.98 16.14
CA SER A 166 12.50 8.21 16.63
C SER A 166 13.32 7.58 15.50
N THR A 167 12.76 7.45 14.29
CA THR A 167 13.44 6.84 13.13
C THR A 167 14.37 7.79 12.40
N VAL A 168 14.28 9.10 12.67
CA VAL A 168 15.05 10.14 11.99
C VAL A 168 15.88 10.97 12.97
N PRO A 169 17.17 11.16 12.67
CA PRO A 169 18.07 11.88 13.59
C PRO A 169 18.17 13.39 13.32
N TYR A 170 17.48 13.89 12.29
CA TYR A 170 17.62 15.28 11.84
C TYR A 170 16.30 16.04 11.95
N SER A 171 16.38 17.30 12.35
CA SER A 171 15.29 18.27 12.26
C SER A 171 15.05 18.68 10.80
N LEU A 172 13.79 18.95 10.48
CA LEU A 172 13.36 19.50 9.20
C LEU A 172 13.28 21.05 9.23
N GLU A 173 13.84 21.70 10.25
CA GLU A 173 13.82 23.14 10.41
C GLU A 173 14.30 23.88 9.16
N GLY A 174 13.51 24.84 8.71
CA GLY A 174 13.76 25.64 7.50
C GLY A 174 13.39 24.95 6.18
N MET A 175 12.81 23.75 6.20
CA MET A 175 12.22 23.14 5.00
C MET A 175 10.74 23.52 4.88
N LYS A 176 10.34 23.93 3.67
CA LYS A 176 8.96 24.25 3.31
C LYS A 176 8.33 23.06 2.60
N VAL A 177 7.37 22.43 3.25
CA VAL A 177 6.80 21.16 2.79
C VAL A 177 5.28 21.29 2.63
N ALA A 178 4.76 20.94 1.43
CA ALA A 178 3.34 20.67 1.26
C ALA A 178 3.05 19.21 1.59
N VAL A 179 2.01 18.95 2.37
CA VAL A 179 1.60 17.62 2.80
C VAL A 179 0.13 17.41 2.44
N ASP A 180 -0.12 16.57 1.46
CA ASP A 180 -1.49 16.20 1.04
C ASP A 180 -1.94 14.95 1.79
N CYS A 181 -2.91 15.12 2.66
CA CYS A 181 -3.47 14.05 3.52
C CYS A 181 -4.56 13.24 2.84
N SER A 182 -4.91 13.51 1.58
CA SER A 182 -5.99 12.85 0.81
C SER A 182 -7.37 12.84 1.50
N ASN A 183 -7.64 13.75 2.43
CA ASN A 183 -8.77 13.67 3.36
C ASN A 183 -8.89 12.29 4.04
N GLY A 184 -7.78 11.58 4.15
CA GLY A 184 -7.66 10.24 4.69
C GLY A 184 -7.09 10.21 6.11
N SER A 185 -6.61 9.05 6.50
CA SER A 185 -6.13 8.78 7.86
C SER A 185 -4.87 9.58 8.25
N ALA A 186 -4.09 10.05 7.26
CA ALA A 186 -2.95 10.93 7.51
C ALA A 186 -3.36 12.26 8.16
N SER A 187 -4.60 12.75 7.96
CA SER A 187 -5.10 13.97 8.58
C SER A 187 -5.02 13.97 10.11
N ALA A 188 -5.07 12.80 10.74
CA ALA A 188 -4.95 12.68 12.19
C ALA A 188 -3.52 12.84 12.73
N THR A 189 -2.50 12.70 11.89
CA THR A 189 -1.09 12.57 12.34
C THR A 189 -0.13 13.52 11.66
N ALA A 190 -0.39 13.90 10.39
CA ALA A 190 0.59 14.58 9.53
C ALA A 190 0.99 15.96 10.07
N GLU A 191 0.04 16.84 10.38
CA GLU A 191 0.37 18.17 10.90
C GLU A 191 1.28 18.08 12.13
N LYS A 192 0.90 17.24 13.08
CA LYS A 192 1.67 17.02 14.30
C LYS A 192 3.07 16.50 14.01
N LEU A 193 3.20 15.48 13.15
CA LEU A 193 4.47 14.86 12.81
C LEU A 193 5.46 15.88 12.19
N PHE A 194 5.05 16.52 11.11
CA PHE A 194 5.93 17.39 10.35
C PHE A 194 6.25 18.69 11.11
N THR A 195 5.29 19.25 11.85
CA THR A 195 5.51 20.43 12.70
C THR A 195 6.47 20.11 13.86
N GLU A 196 6.29 18.97 14.54
CA GLU A 196 7.19 18.58 15.63
C GLU A 196 8.61 18.22 15.15
N LEU A 197 8.78 17.87 13.86
CA LEU A 197 10.10 17.75 13.22
C LEU A 197 10.67 19.09 12.78
N GLY A 198 9.93 20.19 12.90
CA GLY A 198 10.38 21.56 12.64
C GLY A 198 10.17 22.05 11.20
N ALA A 199 9.42 21.35 10.36
CA ALA A 199 9.11 21.80 9.01
C ALA A 199 8.11 22.98 9.01
N GLU A 200 8.26 23.90 8.05
CA GLU A 200 7.21 24.86 7.68
C GLU A 200 6.19 24.14 6.78
N CYS A 201 5.06 23.74 7.40
CA CYS A 201 4.11 22.84 6.75
C CYS A 201 2.94 23.58 6.09
N HIS A 202 2.63 23.20 4.86
CA HIS A 202 1.38 23.51 4.18
C HIS A 202 0.53 22.23 4.13
N ILE A 203 -0.36 22.06 5.09
CA ILE A 203 -1.23 20.88 5.15
C ILE A 203 -2.40 21.08 4.19
N LEU A 204 -2.64 20.11 3.32
CA LEU A 204 -3.65 20.10 2.29
C LEU A 204 -4.55 18.88 2.46
N ASN A 205 -5.83 19.02 2.10
CA ASN A 205 -6.79 17.92 2.11
C ASN A 205 -6.81 17.14 3.44
N ASP A 206 -6.92 17.89 4.55
CA ASP A 206 -6.92 17.40 5.93
C ASP A 206 -8.28 17.60 6.66
N GLN A 207 -9.34 17.89 5.88
CA GLN A 207 -10.70 18.12 6.39
C GLN A 207 -11.64 17.00 5.89
N PRO A 208 -11.52 15.79 6.43
CA PRO A 208 -12.36 14.67 6.00
C PRO A 208 -13.83 14.88 6.41
N ASP A 209 -14.75 14.65 5.48
CA ASP A 209 -16.19 14.69 5.70
C ASP A 209 -16.88 13.32 5.58
N GLY A 210 -16.08 12.28 5.33
CA GLY A 210 -16.53 10.89 5.18
C GLY A 210 -16.76 10.46 3.75
N VAL A 211 -16.89 11.40 2.80
CA VAL A 211 -17.14 11.10 1.38
C VAL A 211 -16.09 11.67 0.44
N ASN A 212 -15.18 12.51 0.93
CA ASN A 212 -14.16 13.20 0.14
C ASN A 212 -12.77 12.54 0.18
N VAL A 213 -12.63 11.33 0.73
CA VAL A 213 -11.35 10.61 0.77
C VAL A 213 -10.86 10.27 -0.65
N ASN A 214 -9.61 10.62 -0.98
CA ASN A 214 -8.99 10.48 -2.30
C ASN A 214 -9.70 11.26 -3.44
N GLU A 215 -10.68 12.10 -3.15
CA GLU A 215 -11.39 12.85 -4.18
C GLU A 215 -10.52 13.99 -4.70
N ASP A 216 -10.06 13.85 -5.94
CA ASP A 216 -9.17 14.80 -6.64
C ASP A 216 -7.91 15.20 -5.83
N CYS A 217 -7.43 14.35 -4.93
CA CYS A 217 -6.30 14.61 -4.05
C CYS A 217 -5.51 13.34 -3.71
N GLY A 218 -4.41 13.51 -2.96
CA GLY A 218 -3.58 12.43 -2.49
C GLY A 218 -2.72 11.79 -3.59
N SER A 219 -2.17 10.61 -3.30
CA SER A 219 -1.17 9.95 -4.16
C SER A 219 -1.73 9.45 -5.50
N THR A 220 -3.04 9.46 -5.71
CA THR A 220 -3.67 9.09 -6.98
C THR A 220 -4.01 10.29 -7.88
N HIS A 221 -3.95 11.51 -7.33
CA HIS A 221 -4.28 12.78 -8.00
C HIS A 221 -3.26 13.85 -7.63
N MET A 222 -2.07 13.76 -8.23
CA MET A 222 -0.91 14.58 -7.85
C MET A 222 -0.91 15.98 -8.47
N GLU A 223 -1.76 16.25 -9.44
CA GLU A 223 -1.73 17.46 -10.27
C GLU A 223 -1.88 18.74 -9.43
N SER A 224 -2.81 18.75 -8.48
CA SER A 224 -3.05 19.89 -7.60
C SER A 224 -1.86 20.16 -6.68
N LEU A 225 -1.22 19.12 -6.14
CA LEU A 225 -0.03 19.24 -5.31
C LEU A 225 1.19 19.74 -6.13
N MET A 226 1.36 19.25 -7.37
CA MET A 226 2.42 19.68 -8.28
C MET A 226 2.32 21.18 -8.58
N GLU A 227 1.13 21.67 -8.88
CA GLU A 227 0.87 23.10 -9.11
C GLU A 227 1.07 23.92 -7.82
N TYR A 228 0.62 23.41 -6.67
CA TYR A 228 0.75 24.07 -5.38
C TYR A 228 2.20 24.27 -4.98
N VAL A 229 3.04 23.22 -5.05
CA VAL A 229 4.47 23.28 -4.73
C VAL A 229 5.17 24.33 -5.59
N LYS A 230 4.94 24.29 -6.90
CA LYS A 230 5.54 25.23 -7.87
C LYS A 230 5.09 26.67 -7.61
N LYS A 231 3.79 26.88 -7.42
CA LYS A 231 3.19 28.21 -7.20
C LYS A 231 3.70 28.88 -5.92
N HIS A 232 3.90 28.12 -4.86
CA HIS A 232 4.32 28.64 -3.56
C HIS A 232 5.83 28.58 -3.33
N GLY A 233 6.60 28.02 -4.28
CA GLY A 233 8.05 27.89 -4.19
C GLY A 233 8.50 27.05 -3.01
N LEU A 234 7.81 25.92 -2.78
CA LEU A 234 8.12 25.01 -1.69
C LEU A 234 9.29 24.08 -2.04
N ASP A 235 9.95 23.53 -1.04
CA ASP A 235 11.08 22.63 -1.25
C ASP A 235 10.64 21.25 -1.73
N VAL A 236 9.53 20.74 -1.17
CA VAL A 236 8.99 19.40 -1.48
C VAL A 236 7.48 19.38 -1.24
N GLY A 237 6.77 18.61 -2.05
CA GLY A 237 5.42 18.13 -1.75
C GLY A 237 5.44 16.64 -1.45
N VAL A 238 4.61 16.16 -0.53
CA VAL A 238 4.36 14.73 -0.29
C VAL A 238 2.85 14.50 -0.24
N ALA A 239 2.41 13.39 -0.82
CA ALA A 239 1.00 13.00 -0.84
C ALA A 239 0.85 11.55 -0.40
N PHE A 240 -0.18 11.30 0.39
CA PHE A 240 -0.56 9.98 0.89
C PHE A 240 -1.83 9.48 0.19
N ASP A 241 -2.17 8.23 0.35
CA ASP A 241 -3.49 7.69 0.02
C ASP A 241 -4.39 7.61 1.28
N GLY A 242 -5.61 7.14 1.13
CA GLY A 242 -6.62 7.19 2.19
C GLY A 242 -6.23 6.54 3.51
N ASP A 243 -5.39 5.51 3.52
CA ASP A 243 -4.88 4.86 4.73
C ASP A 243 -3.37 5.07 4.96
N ALA A 244 -2.77 5.95 4.17
CA ALA A 244 -1.43 6.46 4.32
C ALA A 244 -0.33 5.39 4.38
N ASP A 245 -0.53 4.25 3.70
CA ASP A 245 0.50 3.24 3.52
C ASP A 245 1.39 3.52 2.30
N ARG A 246 1.05 4.57 1.49
CA ARG A 246 1.77 5.04 0.32
C ARG A 246 2.20 6.49 0.46
N CYS A 247 3.33 6.81 -0.19
CA CYS A 247 3.83 8.18 -0.34
C CYS A 247 4.36 8.40 -1.75
N LEU A 248 3.84 9.43 -2.42
CA LEU A 248 4.48 10.01 -3.60
C LEU A 248 4.99 11.42 -3.27
N ALA A 249 5.99 11.89 -3.99
CA ALA A 249 6.56 13.20 -3.76
C ALA A 249 6.49 14.11 -4.99
N VAL A 250 6.64 15.39 -4.75
CA VAL A 250 6.78 16.45 -5.77
C VAL A 250 8.04 17.23 -5.47
N ASP A 251 8.88 17.42 -6.46
CA ASP A 251 10.10 18.18 -6.30
C ASP A 251 9.85 19.72 -6.31
N ASN A 252 10.88 20.48 -5.98
CA ASN A 252 10.83 21.96 -5.93
C ASN A 252 10.55 22.62 -7.29
N GLU A 253 10.54 21.89 -8.39
CA GLU A 253 10.14 22.35 -9.73
C GLU A 253 8.69 22.01 -10.07
N GLY A 254 7.99 21.30 -9.18
CA GLY A 254 6.62 20.82 -9.37
C GLY A 254 6.52 19.54 -10.18
N LYS A 255 7.58 18.74 -10.26
CA LYS A 255 7.58 17.46 -10.97
C LYS A 255 7.31 16.30 -10.03
N LEU A 256 6.57 15.31 -10.54
CA LEU A 256 6.28 14.08 -9.81
C LEU A 256 7.56 13.25 -9.58
N VAL A 257 7.73 12.79 -8.35
CA VAL A 257 8.75 11.83 -7.92
C VAL A 257 8.00 10.62 -7.36
N ASP A 258 7.81 9.61 -8.19
CA ASP A 258 7.06 8.41 -7.83
C ASP A 258 7.86 7.44 -6.95
N GLY A 259 7.22 6.30 -6.57
CA GLY A 259 7.84 5.33 -5.68
C GLY A 259 9.16 4.77 -6.21
N ASP A 260 9.32 4.60 -7.52
CA ASP A 260 10.58 4.11 -8.10
C ASP A 260 11.71 5.13 -7.90
N TYR A 261 11.43 6.43 -8.11
CA TYR A 261 12.41 7.49 -7.82
C TYR A 261 12.73 7.59 -6.33
N ILE A 262 11.72 7.52 -5.47
CA ILE A 262 11.93 7.55 -4.01
C ILE A 262 12.80 6.37 -3.58
N MET A 263 12.52 5.17 -4.11
CA MET A 263 13.32 3.99 -3.84
C MET A 263 14.76 4.15 -4.35
N ALA A 264 14.97 4.69 -5.54
CA ALA A 264 16.31 4.91 -6.08
C ALA A 264 17.14 5.85 -5.17
N ILE A 265 16.55 6.98 -4.78
CA ILE A 265 17.18 7.98 -3.93
C ILE A 265 17.50 7.39 -2.55
N CYS A 266 16.53 6.73 -1.92
CA CYS A 266 16.70 6.15 -0.58
C CYS A 266 17.68 4.96 -0.58
N ALA A 267 17.61 4.06 -1.58
CA ALA A 267 18.49 2.91 -1.68
C ALA A 267 19.95 3.32 -1.84
N LEU A 268 20.24 4.30 -2.72
CA LEU A 268 21.59 4.81 -2.90
C LEU A 268 22.13 5.41 -1.59
N ASP A 269 21.32 6.20 -0.91
CA ASP A 269 21.68 6.77 0.37
C ASP A 269 21.93 5.73 1.45
N MET A 270 21.07 4.74 1.56
CA MET A 270 21.23 3.64 2.50
C MET A 270 22.50 2.84 2.20
N LYS A 271 22.79 2.59 0.91
CA LYS A 271 24.02 1.90 0.49
C LYS A 271 25.26 2.68 0.87
N GLU A 272 25.34 3.97 0.53
CA GLU A 272 26.49 4.83 0.84
C GLU A 272 26.78 4.91 2.35
N ARG A 273 25.71 4.78 3.16
CA ARG A 273 25.79 4.75 4.63
C ARG A 273 26.07 3.34 5.19
N GLY A 274 26.17 2.32 4.34
CA GLY A 274 26.31 0.94 4.79
C GLY A 274 25.08 0.40 5.56
N LYS A 275 23.90 0.93 5.24
CA LYS A 275 22.62 0.57 5.87
C LYS A 275 21.71 -0.27 4.97
N LEU A 276 22.04 -0.43 3.70
CA LEU A 276 21.28 -1.27 2.77
C LEU A 276 21.72 -2.74 2.94
N ALA A 277 20.87 -3.55 3.54
CA ALA A 277 21.15 -4.94 3.80
C ALA A 277 21.46 -5.70 2.48
N ARG A 278 22.58 -6.41 2.45
CA ARG A 278 23.03 -7.19 1.27
C ARG A 278 23.16 -6.36 -0.03
N ASN A 279 23.19 -5.02 0.06
CA ASN A 279 23.13 -4.10 -1.08
C ASN A 279 21.99 -4.45 -2.05
N ALA A 280 20.81 -4.79 -1.53
CA ALA A 280 19.67 -5.24 -2.31
C ALA A 280 18.43 -4.39 -2.07
N VAL A 281 17.64 -4.21 -3.14
CA VAL A 281 16.32 -3.58 -3.12
C VAL A 281 15.31 -4.55 -3.72
N VAL A 282 14.16 -4.67 -3.05
CA VAL A 282 13.05 -5.49 -3.56
C VAL A 282 12.02 -4.59 -4.22
N GLY A 283 11.60 -4.95 -5.41
CA GLY A 283 10.48 -4.32 -6.13
C GLY A 283 9.59 -5.36 -6.77
N THR A 284 8.75 -4.93 -7.70
CA THR A 284 7.89 -5.83 -8.44
C THR A 284 8.29 -5.89 -9.92
N ILE A 285 7.66 -6.81 -10.66
CA ILE A 285 7.81 -6.85 -12.13
C ILE A 285 7.30 -5.58 -12.81
N MET A 286 6.57 -4.70 -12.10
CA MET A 286 6.09 -3.40 -12.61
C MET A 286 7.07 -2.26 -12.35
N THR A 287 8.07 -2.44 -11.50
CA THR A 287 9.12 -1.44 -11.25
C THR A 287 9.81 -1.06 -12.54
N ASN A 288 10.01 0.24 -12.78
CA ASN A 288 10.56 0.76 -14.03
C ASN A 288 11.92 0.16 -14.40
N MET A 289 12.15 -0.13 -15.68
CA MET A 289 13.45 -0.66 -16.14
C MET A 289 14.60 0.29 -15.83
N GLY A 290 14.35 1.59 -15.82
CA GLY A 290 15.34 2.57 -15.39
C GLY A 290 15.83 2.34 -13.98
N PHE A 291 14.94 1.91 -13.06
CA PHE A 291 15.33 1.53 -11.70
C PHE A 291 16.23 0.28 -11.68
N GLN A 292 15.92 -0.73 -12.50
CA GLN A 292 16.76 -1.92 -12.58
C GLN A 292 18.19 -1.58 -13.06
N LYS A 293 18.28 -0.75 -14.11
CA LYS A 293 19.57 -0.28 -14.63
C LYS A 293 20.31 0.59 -13.60
N PHE A 294 19.59 1.48 -12.93
CA PHE A 294 20.16 2.26 -11.84
C PHE A 294 20.75 1.37 -10.74
N CYS A 295 20.09 0.28 -10.36
CA CYS A 295 20.62 -0.68 -9.41
C CYS A 295 21.90 -1.33 -9.91
N GLU A 296 21.93 -1.75 -11.19
CA GLU A 296 23.13 -2.36 -11.83
C GLU A 296 24.31 -1.37 -11.84
N GLU A 297 24.09 -0.13 -12.30
CA GLU A 297 25.11 0.93 -12.37
C GLU A 297 25.71 1.26 -11.00
N HIS A 298 24.87 1.19 -9.97
CA HIS A 298 25.29 1.43 -8.59
C HIS A 298 25.69 0.16 -7.83
N ASN A 299 25.89 -0.99 -8.51
CA ASN A 299 26.23 -2.27 -7.87
C ASN A 299 25.29 -2.62 -6.71
N MET A 300 23.99 -2.48 -6.93
CA MET A 300 22.91 -2.94 -6.06
C MET A 300 22.19 -4.11 -6.72
N ARG A 301 21.80 -5.09 -5.93
CA ARG A 301 20.94 -6.18 -6.42
C ARG A 301 19.50 -5.68 -6.46
N PHE A 302 18.82 -5.90 -7.58
CA PHE A 302 17.37 -5.73 -7.67
C PHE A 302 16.70 -7.11 -7.66
N ALA A 303 15.78 -7.32 -6.71
CA ALA A 303 14.95 -8.51 -6.61
C ALA A 303 13.53 -8.18 -7.05
N ALA A 304 13.06 -8.76 -8.16
CA ALA A 304 11.73 -8.52 -8.70
C ALA A 304 10.75 -9.60 -8.25
N THR A 305 9.65 -9.21 -7.62
CA THR A 305 8.56 -10.09 -7.21
C THR A 305 7.34 -9.96 -8.11
N LYS A 306 6.30 -10.74 -7.84
CA LYS A 306 4.96 -10.50 -8.39
C LYS A 306 4.43 -9.15 -7.87
N VAL A 307 3.45 -8.59 -8.57
CA VAL A 307 2.75 -7.36 -8.14
C VAL A 307 1.97 -7.62 -6.86
N GLY A 308 2.17 -6.78 -5.87
CA GLY A 308 1.52 -6.80 -4.57
C GLY A 308 2.52 -6.69 -3.43
N ASP A 309 2.25 -5.82 -2.50
CA ASP A 309 3.09 -5.49 -1.35
C ASP A 309 3.44 -6.71 -0.48
N ARG A 310 2.51 -7.68 -0.38
CA ARG A 310 2.73 -8.96 0.30
C ARG A 310 3.95 -9.68 -0.28
N TYR A 311 4.07 -9.78 -1.60
CA TYR A 311 5.20 -10.49 -2.24
C TYR A 311 6.52 -9.76 -2.07
N VAL A 312 6.48 -8.41 -2.04
CA VAL A 312 7.66 -7.60 -1.72
C VAL A 312 8.14 -7.91 -0.31
N LEU A 313 7.23 -7.90 0.66
CA LEU A 313 7.56 -8.19 2.05
C LEU A 313 8.03 -9.64 2.25
N GLU A 314 7.38 -10.62 1.63
CA GLU A 314 7.79 -12.04 1.68
C GLU A 314 9.23 -12.22 1.19
N GLU A 315 9.60 -11.63 0.05
CA GLU A 315 10.97 -11.67 -0.46
C GLU A 315 11.95 -10.99 0.50
N MET A 316 11.57 -9.83 1.07
CA MET A 316 12.39 -9.13 2.05
C MET A 316 12.64 -9.98 3.30
N LEU A 317 11.64 -10.73 3.76
CA LEU A 317 11.78 -11.61 4.92
C LEU A 317 12.63 -12.84 4.60
N LEU A 318 12.40 -13.46 3.45
CA LEU A 318 13.11 -14.68 3.02
C LEU A 318 14.60 -14.42 2.83
N GLU A 319 14.94 -13.34 2.18
CA GLU A 319 16.31 -12.99 1.82
C GLU A 319 16.99 -12.02 2.80
N GLU A 320 16.32 -11.68 3.91
CA GLU A 320 16.79 -10.72 4.93
C GLU A 320 17.14 -9.34 4.37
N TYR A 321 16.41 -8.88 3.36
CA TYR A 321 16.51 -7.52 2.87
C TYR A 321 15.73 -6.56 3.77
N ASN A 322 16.16 -5.31 3.84
CA ASN A 322 15.54 -4.31 4.72
C ASN A 322 14.89 -3.14 3.98
N PHE A 323 14.93 -3.15 2.64
CA PHE A 323 14.35 -2.07 1.84
C PHE A 323 13.71 -2.59 0.55
N GLY A 324 12.51 -2.13 0.26
CA GLY A 324 11.78 -2.47 -0.95
C GLY A 324 10.46 -1.72 -1.06
N GLY A 325 9.76 -1.88 -2.18
CA GLY A 325 8.47 -1.24 -2.38
C GLY A 325 7.96 -1.33 -3.81
N GLU A 326 7.01 -0.46 -4.12
CA GLU A 326 6.33 -0.39 -5.41
C GLU A 326 6.30 1.05 -5.96
N GLN A 327 6.18 1.19 -7.27
CA GLN A 327 6.03 2.48 -7.95
C GLN A 327 4.87 3.32 -7.39
N SER A 328 3.82 2.67 -6.88
CA SER A 328 2.68 3.31 -6.25
C SER A 328 3.00 4.08 -4.97
N GLY A 329 4.23 3.98 -4.46
CA GLY A 329 4.68 4.63 -3.23
C GLY A 329 4.53 3.79 -1.96
N HIS A 330 4.09 2.53 -2.07
CA HIS A 330 4.12 1.60 -0.95
C HIS A 330 5.56 1.13 -0.72
N ILE A 331 6.26 1.78 0.21
CA ILE A 331 7.69 1.57 0.47
C ILE A 331 7.89 1.09 1.89
N ILE A 332 8.67 0.02 2.02
CA ILE A 332 8.93 -0.67 3.28
C ILE A 332 10.38 -0.41 3.71
N PHE A 333 10.54 0.25 4.84
CA PHE A 333 11.79 0.34 5.60
C PHE A 333 11.71 -0.66 6.75
N ARG A 334 12.09 -1.91 6.51
CA ARG A 334 11.89 -3.02 7.46
C ARG A 334 12.60 -2.85 8.80
N ASP A 335 13.61 -2.00 8.86
CA ASP A 335 14.26 -1.65 10.12
C ASP A 335 13.32 -0.86 11.06
N PHE A 336 12.23 -0.27 10.54
CA PHE A 336 11.34 0.62 11.27
C PHE A 336 9.87 0.22 11.22
N ALA A 337 9.43 -0.48 10.16
CA ALA A 337 8.04 -0.84 9.91
C ALA A 337 7.91 -2.24 9.32
N THR A 338 6.79 -2.90 9.60
CA THR A 338 6.45 -4.24 9.10
C THR A 338 5.62 -4.23 7.79
N THR A 339 5.27 -3.04 7.31
CA THR A 339 4.51 -2.80 6.08
C THR A 339 4.95 -1.48 5.46
N GLY A 340 4.44 -1.13 4.28
CA GLY A 340 4.63 0.20 3.72
C GLY A 340 4.06 1.27 4.65
N ASP A 341 4.80 2.37 4.75
CA ASP A 341 4.43 3.50 5.61
C ASP A 341 4.75 4.80 4.88
N GLY A 342 3.67 5.49 4.44
CA GLY A 342 3.80 6.72 3.66
C GLY A 342 4.45 7.85 4.46
N GLN A 343 4.07 8.01 5.73
CA GLN A 343 4.64 9.09 6.57
C GLN A 343 6.10 8.80 6.94
N LEU A 344 6.44 7.56 7.24
CA LEU A 344 7.83 7.12 7.42
C LEU A 344 8.65 7.41 6.15
N THR A 345 8.12 7.02 4.99
CA THR A 345 8.79 7.25 3.69
C THR A 345 9.04 8.74 3.46
N ALA A 346 8.04 9.58 3.71
CA ALA A 346 8.17 11.04 3.59
C ALA A 346 9.28 11.59 4.48
N ILE A 347 9.29 11.27 5.78
CA ILE A 347 10.30 11.82 6.70
C ILE A 347 11.70 11.25 6.43
N GLN A 348 11.83 9.99 5.99
CA GLN A 348 13.12 9.43 5.57
C GLN A 348 13.67 10.20 4.35
N LEU A 349 12.83 10.48 3.35
CA LEU A 349 13.20 11.26 2.17
C LEU A 349 13.60 12.70 2.55
N LEU A 350 12.77 13.39 3.35
CA LEU A 350 13.06 14.77 3.76
C LEU A 350 14.35 14.88 4.60
N CYS A 351 14.57 13.97 5.54
CA CYS A 351 15.80 13.92 6.32
C CYS A 351 17.03 13.62 5.47
N LEU A 352 16.87 12.79 4.42
CA LEU A 352 17.92 12.56 3.44
C LEU A 352 18.28 13.85 2.69
N LEU A 353 17.29 14.60 2.19
CA LEU A 353 17.49 15.89 1.52
C LEU A 353 18.21 16.89 2.44
N ARG A 354 17.76 16.98 3.69
CA ARG A 354 18.37 17.86 4.69
C ARG A 354 19.82 17.49 4.95
N ARG A 355 20.11 16.23 5.14
CA ARG A 355 21.48 15.74 5.39
C ARG A 355 22.41 15.97 4.21
N ARG A 356 21.92 15.75 2.99
CA ARG A 356 22.70 15.97 1.76
C ARG A 356 22.77 17.42 1.34
N GLN A 357 21.99 18.31 1.95
CA GLN A 357 21.81 19.71 1.52
C GLN A 357 21.45 19.79 0.01
N ALA A 358 20.62 18.86 -0.46
CA ALA A 358 20.26 18.69 -1.87
C ALA A 358 18.78 19.02 -2.09
N LYS A 359 18.48 19.54 -3.28
CA LYS A 359 17.10 19.68 -3.75
C LYS A 359 16.61 18.34 -4.32
N LEU A 360 15.33 18.04 -4.15
CA LEU A 360 14.76 16.81 -4.68
C LEU A 360 14.85 16.73 -6.21
N SER A 361 14.71 17.86 -6.92
CA SER A 361 14.87 17.93 -8.37
C SER A 361 16.26 17.51 -8.87
N SER A 362 17.31 17.70 -8.06
CA SER A 362 18.66 17.23 -8.41
C SER A 362 18.84 15.72 -8.19
N LEU A 363 18.15 15.15 -7.20
CA LEU A 363 18.23 13.71 -6.91
C LEU A 363 17.30 12.88 -7.81
N SER A 364 16.19 13.44 -8.28
CA SER A 364 15.30 12.77 -9.24
C SER A 364 15.94 12.54 -10.63
N THR A 365 17.08 13.16 -10.91
CA THR A 365 17.87 12.90 -12.12
C THR A 365 18.81 11.70 -12.00
N LEU A 366 18.95 11.09 -10.83
CA LEU A 366 19.83 9.94 -10.61
C LEU A 366 19.39 8.68 -11.38
N MET A 367 18.10 8.58 -11.69
CA MET A 367 17.52 7.46 -12.42
C MET A 367 16.90 7.98 -13.73
N GLU A 368 17.22 7.36 -14.86
CA GLU A 368 16.54 7.60 -16.13
C GLU A 368 15.24 6.78 -16.18
N ARG A 369 14.09 7.45 -16.23
CA ARG A 369 12.81 6.76 -16.38
C ARG A 369 12.57 6.35 -17.82
N TYR A 370 12.28 5.07 -18.02
CA TYR A 370 11.88 4.57 -19.32
C TYR A 370 10.40 4.86 -19.57
N PRO A 371 10.03 5.40 -20.75
CA PRO A 371 8.65 5.48 -21.18
C PRO A 371 7.91 4.16 -21.02
N GLN A 372 6.66 4.22 -20.55
CA GLN A 372 5.82 3.06 -20.29
C GLN A 372 4.42 3.32 -20.83
N ILE A 373 3.82 2.31 -21.44
CA ILE A 373 2.42 2.34 -21.86
C ILE A 373 1.64 1.21 -21.20
N MET A 374 0.36 1.47 -20.95
CA MET A 374 -0.58 0.49 -20.41
C MET A 374 -1.78 0.37 -21.34
N ILE A 375 -2.05 -0.85 -21.85
CA ILE A 375 -3.21 -1.14 -22.67
C ILE A 375 -4.06 -2.19 -21.98
N ASN A 376 -5.33 -1.86 -21.74
CA ASN A 376 -6.30 -2.78 -21.18
C ASN A 376 -7.21 -3.33 -22.31
N VAL A 377 -7.28 -4.65 -22.42
CA VAL A 377 -8.16 -5.33 -23.38
C VAL A 377 -9.26 -6.06 -22.61
N LYS A 378 -10.51 -5.61 -22.76
CA LYS A 378 -11.67 -6.27 -22.15
C LYS A 378 -11.86 -7.64 -22.79
N VAL A 379 -12.10 -8.68 -21.97
CA VAL A 379 -12.33 -10.05 -22.39
C VAL A 379 -13.36 -10.73 -21.48
N SER A 380 -14.05 -11.76 -21.97
CA SER A 380 -14.95 -12.57 -21.15
C SER A 380 -14.17 -13.47 -20.17
N ALA A 381 -14.87 -14.15 -19.27
CA ALA A 381 -14.27 -15.14 -18.38
C ALA A 381 -13.62 -16.29 -19.18
N GLU A 382 -14.27 -16.75 -20.23
CA GLU A 382 -13.75 -17.76 -21.16
C GLU A 382 -12.52 -17.24 -21.90
N GLY A 383 -12.53 -15.97 -22.30
CA GLY A 383 -11.39 -15.29 -22.93
C GLY A 383 -10.17 -15.25 -22.00
N LYS A 384 -10.37 -15.01 -20.70
CA LYS A 384 -9.29 -15.06 -19.69
C LYS A 384 -8.64 -16.45 -19.62
N LEU A 385 -9.44 -17.53 -19.67
CA LEU A 385 -8.93 -18.90 -19.67
C LEU A 385 -8.23 -19.24 -21.00
N ALA A 386 -8.82 -18.85 -22.13
CA ALA A 386 -8.26 -19.08 -23.46
C ALA A 386 -6.91 -18.38 -23.68
N PHE A 387 -6.65 -17.25 -23.02
CA PHE A 387 -5.37 -16.54 -23.07
C PHE A 387 -4.18 -17.44 -22.74
N TYR A 388 -4.33 -18.30 -21.73
CA TYR A 388 -3.24 -19.17 -21.30
C TYR A 388 -2.90 -20.30 -22.27
N THR A 389 -3.81 -20.64 -23.18
CA THR A 389 -3.68 -21.76 -24.13
C THR A 389 -3.50 -21.31 -25.58
N ASP A 390 -3.76 -20.03 -25.91
CA ASP A 390 -3.66 -19.53 -27.29
C ASP A 390 -2.21 -19.38 -27.73
N HIS A 391 -1.79 -20.23 -28.67
CA HIS A 391 -0.43 -20.24 -29.19
C HIS A 391 -0.11 -19.00 -30.04
N THR A 392 -1.12 -18.38 -30.71
CA THR A 392 -0.90 -17.20 -31.53
C THR A 392 -0.57 -15.99 -30.67
N ILE A 393 -1.31 -15.80 -29.56
CA ILE A 393 -1.03 -14.74 -28.60
C ILE A 393 0.37 -14.92 -27.99
N LYS A 394 0.71 -16.15 -27.55
CA LYS A 394 2.06 -16.44 -27.01
C LYS A 394 3.16 -16.13 -28.01
N ALA A 395 2.99 -16.56 -29.26
CA ALA A 395 4.00 -16.31 -30.31
C ALA A 395 4.18 -14.80 -30.58
N GLU A 396 3.09 -14.02 -30.54
CA GLU A 396 3.19 -12.57 -30.74
C GLU A 396 3.85 -11.87 -29.55
N ILE A 397 3.58 -12.31 -28.32
CA ILE A 397 4.29 -11.80 -27.13
C ILE A 397 5.79 -12.08 -27.22
N GLU A 398 6.19 -13.28 -27.67
CA GLU A 398 7.63 -13.61 -27.81
C GLU A 398 8.29 -12.79 -28.95
N LYS A 399 7.60 -12.54 -30.05
CA LYS A 399 8.08 -11.60 -31.08
C LYS A 399 8.25 -10.20 -30.53
N ALA A 400 7.27 -9.72 -29.76
CA ALA A 400 7.33 -8.43 -29.10
C ALA A 400 8.53 -8.30 -28.17
N LYS A 401 8.81 -9.32 -27.35
CA LYS A 401 10.01 -9.38 -26.49
C LYS A 401 11.30 -9.31 -27.32
N THR A 402 11.35 -10.07 -28.40
CA THR A 402 12.52 -10.09 -29.30
C THR A 402 12.75 -8.73 -29.96
N GLU A 403 11.67 -8.06 -30.40
CA GLU A 403 11.73 -6.75 -31.04
C GLU A 403 12.17 -5.64 -30.08
N LEU A 404 11.73 -5.71 -28.82
CA LEU A 404 12.12 -4.74 -27.78
C LEU A 404 13.57 -4.95 -27.29
N GLY A 405 14.08 -6.17 -27.39
CA GLY A 405 15.47 -6.50 -27.01
C GLY A 405 15.79 -6.18 -25.55
N THR A 406 17.01 -5.69 -25.30
CA THR A 406 17.49 -5.34 -23.93
C THR A 406 17.12 -3.93 -23.51
N GLU A 407 16.65 -3.09 -24.43
CA GLU A 407 16.29 -1.70 -24.16
C GLU A 407 14.78 -1.51 -23.92
N GLY A 408 14.03 -2.62 -23.88
CA GLY A 408 12.60 -2.60 -23.57
C GLY A 408 12.07 -3.96 -23.14
N ARG A 409 10.85 -3.98 -22.67
CA ARG A 409 10.15 -5.20 -22.24
C ARG A 409 8.64 -5.08 -22.43
N ILE A 410 7.98 -6.21 -22.47
CA ILE A 410 6.53 -6.31 -22.47
C ILE A 410 6.06 -7.32 -21.43
N ILE A 411 5.07 -6.94 -20.64
CA ILE A 411 4.39 -7.79 -19.65
C ILE A 411 2.91 -7.86 -20.03
N VAL A 412 2.41 -9.06 -20.23
CA VAL A 412 1.00 -9.31 -20.54
C VAL A 412 0.42 -10.22 -19.47
N ARG A 413 -0.62 -9.76 -18.78
CA ARG A 413 -1.23 -10.52 -17.68
C ARG A 413 -2.74 -10.41 -17.66
N VAL A 414 -3.40 -11.46 -17.22
CA VAL A 414 -4.84 -11.46 -16.91
C VAL A 414 -5.06 -10.69 -15.61
N SER A 415 -6.04 -9.79 -15.57
CA SER A 415 -6.45 -9.14 -14.32
C SER A 415 -7.14 -10.15 -13.40
N GLY A 416 -6.77 -10.16 -12.12
CA GLY A 416 -7.40 -11.02 -11.11
C GLY A 416 -8.84 -10.60 -10.82
N THR A 417 -9.10 -9.30 -10.76
CA THR A 417 -10.37 -8.72 -10.30
C THR A 417 -11.28 -8.25 -11.43
N GLU A 418 -10.73 -7.83 -12.56
CA GLU A 418 -11.49 -7.23 -13.67
C GLU A 418 -11.54 -8.15 -14.89
N PRO A 419 -12.57 -8.05 -15.76
CA PRO A 419 -12.70 -8.85 -16.96
C PRO A 419 -11.82 -8.29 -18.10
N LEU A 420 -10.49 -8.27 -17.89
CA LEU A 420 -9.54 -7.73 -18.86
C LEU A 420 -8.16 -8.40 -18.79
N ILE A 421 -7.42 -8.23 -19.87
CA ILE A 421 -5.99 -8.52 -19.98
C ILE A 421 -5.24 -7.19 -20.01
N ARG A 422 -4.22 -7.06 -19.17
CA ARG A 422 -3.37 -5.88 -19.09
C ARG A 422 -2.07 -6.12 -19.83
N ILE A 423 -1.72 -5.19 -20.67
CA ILE A 423 -0.48 -5.17 -21.44
C ILE A 423 0.30 -3.94 -20.98
N MET A 424 1.48 -4.15 -20.45
CA MET A 424 2.46 -3.11 -20.18
C MET A 424 3.61 -3.27 -21.15
N ALA A 425 3.95 -2.23 -21.91
CA ALA A 425 5.19 -2.18 -22.66
C ALA A 425 6.02 -0.98 -22.21
N GLU A 426 7.31 -1.17 -22.11
CA GLU A 426 8.26 -0.22 -21.57
C GLU A 426 9.56 -0.29 -22.37
N GLY A 427 10.19 0.85 -22.62
CA GLY A 427 11.42 0.92 -23.40
C GLY A 427 11.83 2.38 -23.67
N LYS A 428 13.04 2.59 -24.18
CA LYS A 428 13.55 3.94 -24.49
C LYS A 428 12.79 4.64 -25.60
N ASP A 429 12.33 3.89 -26.59
CA ASP A 429 11.62 4.42 -27.76
C ASP A 429 10.10 4.30 -27.57
N LEU A 430 9.45 5.44 -27.31
CA LEU A 430 8.00 5.52 -27.11
C LEU A 430 7.21 5.06 -28.35
N GLU A 431 7.68 5.34 -29.56
CA GLU A 431 7.01 4.91 -30.78
C GLU A 431 7.08 3.39 -30.94
N GLN A 432 8.24 2.80 -30.65
CA GLN A 432 8.43 1.36 -30.68
C GLN A 432 7.51 0.64 -29.68
N ILE A 433 7.48 1.07 -28.40
CA ILE A 433 6.64 0.42 -27.38
C ILE A 433 5.15 0.59 -27.70
N ASN A 434 4.71 1.74 -28.23
CA ASN A 434 3.33 1.94 -28.67
C ASN A 434 2.96 0.97 -29.80
N ARG A 435 3.79 0.87 -30.84
CA ARG A 435 3.57 -0.04 -31.96
C ARG A 435 3.49 -1.48 -31.51
N VAL A 436 4.46 -1.93 -30.71
CA VAL A 436 4.55 -3.31 -30.22
C VAL A 436 3.39 -3.64 -29.28
N GLY A 437 3.11 -2.77 -28.32
CA GLY A 437 2.00 -2.97 -27.36
C GLY A 437 0.63 -2.99 -28.05
N THR A 438 0.38 -2.08 -29.00
CA THR A 438 -0.87 -2.04 -29.77
C THR A 438 -1.04 -3.31 -30.59
N LYS A 439 0.01 -3.78 -31.26
CA LYS A 439 -0.02 -5.02 -32.06
C LYS A 439 -0.40 -6.24 -31.22
N VAL A 440 0.18 -6.38 -30.03
CA VAL A 440 -0.19 -7.46 -29.09
C VAL A 440 -1.63 -7.32 -28.63
N ALA A 441 -2.09 -6.08 -28.34
CA ALA A 441 -3.46 -5.82 -27.94
C ALA A 441 -4.48 -6.19 -29.05
N ASP A 442 -4.17 -5.88 -30.30
CA ASP A 442 -5.03 -6.18 -31.45
C ASP A 442 -5.16 -7.69 -31.67
N ILE A 443 -4.06 -8.44 -31.56
CA ILE A 443 -4.12 -9.92 -31.63
C ILE A 443 -4.96 -10.48 -30.48
N ILE A 444 -4.83 -9.96 -29.26
CA ILE A 444 -5.65 -10.39 -28.13
C ILE A 444 -7.15 -10.08 -28.41
N ARG A 445 -7.48 -8.89 -28.91
CA ARG A 445 -8.86 -8.53 -29.29
C ARG A 445 -9.40 -9.47 -30.37
N GLU A 446 -8.63 -9.70 -31.41
CA GLU A 446 -9.05 -10.57 -32.52
C GLU A 446 -9.32 -12.01 -32.06
N ARG A 447 -8.47 -12.54 -31.19
CA ARG A 447 -8.54 -13.95 -30.76
C ARG A 447 -9.57 -14.19 -29.65
N LEU A 448 -9.74 -13.22 -28.73
CA LEU A 448 -10.49 -13.43 -27.49
C LEU A 448 -11.81 -12.64 -27.40
N MET A 449 -12.04 -11.61 -28.24
CA MET A 449 -13.33 -10.89 -28.29
C MET A 449 -14.34 -11.51 -29.27
N LYS A 450 -13.91 -12.41 -30.15
CA LYS A 450 -14.78 -13.09 -31.14
C LYS A 450 -15.43 -14.38 -30.63
N LYS A 451 -15.34 -14.67 -29.31
CA LYS A 451 -15.99 -15.85 -28.72
C LYS A 451 -17.02 -15.47 -27.69
#